data_559f2a4a2d43503eba55e74bf7311f46
#
_entry.id   559f2a4a2d43503eba55e74bf7311f46
#
_cell.length_a   1.000
_cell.length_b   1.000
_cell.length_c   1.000
_cell.angle_alpha   90.00
_cell.angle_beta   90.00
_cell.angle_gamma   90.00
#
_symmetry.space_group_name_H-M   'P 1'
#
loop_
_entity.id
_entity.type
_entity.pdbx_description
1 polymer ?
#
loop_
_entity_poly.entity_id
_entity_poly.type
_entity_poly.pdbx_seq_one_letter_code
_entity_poly.pdbx_strand_id
1 'polypeptide(L)'
;NMSERRKSNGTASFAAGNRALVAATARWPQLRILDWDGYTMCGPRDRWFSDSVHLNTTGQAEFALWLRARALELGTGMVSAPKCFVQVEPDVDLQVPVLGISGVPLTGVTAVSLNLTAVGPTAEGYVTVWPCGSTKPGTSNVNFVKDQVVPNAVIAPVDSTGKVCIASSVGTHVVVDINGWFGSTSGLNAVTPLRVFDTRSGVGGVPVAKVGALDGAGTPLEVSVLSAIGQSAGAVSAVSLNVTATGTSASRFGGYVTAYPCGTRPNASNINFVSNQSVPNAVIVPVSATGTVCFYVYGQADLIADVNGWFAGGSGFNSLAPTRVFDTRSGSGGVP
;
A
#
# COMPACT_ATOMS: atom_id res chain seq x y z
N ASN A 1 3.49 -15.24 -31.78
CA ASN A 1 2.07 -15.28 -32.15
C ASN A 1 1.57 -13.88 -32.46
N MET A 2 0.35 -13.75 -32.93
CA MET A 2 -0.28 -12.48 -33.28
C MET A 2 -1.30 -12.11 -32.23
N SER A 3 -1.43 -10.81 -31.93
CA SER A 3 -2.41 -10.35 -30.94
C SER A 3 -3.85 -10.61 -31.41
N GLU A 4 -4.63 -11.22 -30.55
CA GLU A 4 -6.08 -11.41 -30.74
C GLU A 4 -6.88 -10.19 -30.29
N ARG A 5 -6.21 -9.20 -29.72
CA ARG A 5 -6.82 -7.98 -29.23
C ARG A 5 -7.30 -7.10 -30.38
N ARG A 6 -8.56 -6.67 -30.31
CA ARG A 6 -9.22 -5.91 -31.37
C ARG A 6 -9.80 -4.62 -30.83
N LYS A 7 -9.99 -3.66 -31.73
CA LYS A 7 -10.95 -2.60 -31.52
C LYS A 7 -12.37 -3.18 -31.47
N SER A 8 -13.26 -2.53 -30.78
CA SER A 8 -14.64 -2.98 -30.54
C SER A 8 -15.41 -3.40 -31.79
N ASN A 9 -15.01 -2.93 -32.97
CA ASN A 9 -15.61 -3.24 -34.29
C ASN A 9 -14.76 -4.20 -35.15
N GLY A 10 -13.69 -4.77 -34.61
CA GLY A 10 -12.76 -5.63 -35.36
C GLY A 10 -13.31 -7.04 -35.58
N THR A 11 -13.20 -7.56 -36.82
CA THR A 11 -13.68 -8.90 -37.23
C THR A 11 -12.59 -9.96 -37.35
N ALA A 12 -11.31 -9.55 -37.45
CA ALA A 12 -10.19 -10.47 -37.61
C ALA A 12 -9.93 -11.28 -36.33
N SER A 13 -9.63 -12.56 -36.45
CA SER A 13 -9.25 -13.43 -35.34
C SER A 13 -8.03 -14.26 -35.72
N PHE A 14 -7.00 -14.20 -34.90
CA PHE A 14 -5.82 -15.01 -35.03
C PHE A 14 -5.85 -16.25 -34.09
N ALA A 15 -6.94 -16.46 -33.34
CA ALA A 15 -7.07 -17.51 -32.34
C ALA A 15 -6.75 -18.91 -32.91
N ALA A 16 -7.24 -19.22 -34.11
CA ALA A 16 -6.97 -20.51 -34.74
C ALA A 16 -5.49 -20.69 -35.09
N GLY A 17 -4.85 -19.63 -35.64
CA GLY A 17 -3.42 -19.64 -35.96
C GLY A 17 -2.55 -19.71 -34.70
N ASN A 18 -2.90 -18.96 -33.65
CA ASN A 18 -2.19 -19.01 -32.36
C ASN A 18 -2.30 -20.39 -31.71
N ARG A 19 -3.48 -21.05 -31.73
CA ARG A 19 -3.63 -22.42 -31.26
C ARG A 19 -2.80 -23.42 -32.06
N ALA A 20 -2.73 -23.27 -33.39
CA ALA A 20 -1.92 -24.11 -34.22
C ALA A 20 -0.41 -23.95 -33.91
N LEU A 21 0.06 -22.74 -33.65
CA LEU A 21 1.44 -22.48 -33.20
C LEU A 21 1.74 -23.15 -31.86
N VAL A 22 0.83 -23.04 -30.88
CA VAL A 22 0.99 -23.70 -29.60
C VAL A 22 1.03 -25.24 -29.76
N ALA A 23 0.13 -25.80 -30.56
CA ALA A 23 0.12 -27.25 -30.84
C ALA A 23 1.42 -27.73 -31.54
N ALA A 24 2.05 -26.86 -32.35
CA ALA A 24 3.29 -27.18 -33.03
C ALA A 24 4.47 -27.39 -32.07
N THR A 25 4.47 -26.83 -30.87
CA THR A 25 5.54 -27.04 -29.87
C THR A 25 5.66 -28.51 -29.44
N ALA A 26 4.56 -29.25 -29.42
CA ALA A 26 4.57 -30.68 -29.13
C ALA A 26 5.30 -31.49 -30.21
N ARG A 27 5.23 -31.03 -31.47
CA ARG A 27 5.87 -31.67 -32.62
C ARG A 27 7.33 -31.26 -32.80
N TRP A 28 7.62 -30.02 -32.43
CA TRP A 28 8.98 -29.44 -32.54
C TRP A 28 9.41 -28.88 -31.18
N PRO A 29 10.06 -29.66 -30.32
CA PRO A 29 10.39 -29.25 -28.95
C PRO A 29 11.34 -28.04 -28.84
N GLN A 30 12.10 -27.74 -29.90
CA GLN A 30 12.96 -26.57 -29.99
C GLN A 30 12.22 -25.30 -30.40
N LEU A 31 10.95 -25.40 -30.84
CA LEU A 31 10.13 -24.23 -31.16
C LEU A 31 9.82 -23.42 -29.89
N ARG A 32 10.07 -22.14 -29.95
CA ARG A 32 9.71 -21.19 -28.89
C ARG A 32 8.70 -20.19 -29.45
N ILE A 33 7.63 -19.98 -28.69
CA ILE A 33 6.58 -19.02 -29.05
C ILE A 33 6.80 -17.78 -28.19
N LEU A 34 6.99 -16.63 -28.85
CA LEU A 34 6.94 -15.33 -28.17
C LEU A 34 5.47 -14.89 -28.12
N ASP A 35 4.92 -14.86 -26.91
CA ASP A 35 3.51 -14.60 -26.68
C ASP A 35 3.17 -13.11 -26.68
N TRP A 36 3.23 -12.50 -27.86
CA TRP A 36 2.83 -11.12 -28.09
C TRP A 36 1.32 -10.91 -27.82
N ASP A 37 0.50 -11.89 -28.16
CA ASP A 37 -0.93 -11.84 -27.88
C ASP A 37 -1.22 -11.71 -26.38
N GLY A 38 -0.66 -12.59 -25.55
CA GLY A 38 -0.77 -12.51 -24.12
C GLY A 38 -0.24 -11.18 -23.57
N TYR A 39 0.86 -10.65 -24.10
CA TYR A 39 1.38 -9.33 -23.70
C TYR A 39 0.40 -8.19 -24.04
N THR A 40 -0.19 -8.18 -25.23
CA THR A 40 -1.11 -7.12 -25.65
C THR A 40 -2.46 -7.18 -24.98
N MET A 41 -2.88 -8.35 -24.51
CA MET A 41 -4.11 -8.49 -23.70
C MET A 41 -4.05 -7.69 -22.41
N CYS A 42 -2.86 -7.35 -21.95
CA CYS A 42 -2.59 -6.70 -20.68
C CYS A 42 -2.35 -5.19 -20.77
N GLY A 43 -2.18 -4.64 -21.97
CA GLY A 43 -1.89 -3.22 -22.16
C GLY A 43 -3.11 -2.37 -22.57
N PRO A 44 -3.00 -1.04 -22.53
CA PRO A 44 -4.06 -0.14 -22.96
C PRO A 44 -4.25 -0.25 -24.47
N ARG A 45 -5.35 -0.87 -24.86
CA ARG A 45 -5.67 -1.28 -26.23
C ARG A 45 -5.53 -0.16 -27.25
N ASP A 46 -6.14 0.99 -26.98
CA ASP A 46 -6.19 2.11 -27.91
C ASP A 46 -4.88 2.91 -27.92
N ARG A 47 -3.99 2.64 -26.98
CA ARG A 47 -2.66 3.27 -26.89
C ARG A 47 -1.67 2.67 -27.88
N TRP A 48 -1.79 1.37 -28.20
CA TRP A 48 -0.81 0.62 -28.97
C TRP A 48 -1.22 0.35 -30.42
N PHE A 49 -2.53 0.35 -30.71
CA PHE A 49 -3.03 0.01 -32.01
C PHE A 49 -3.69 1.22 -32.69
N SER A 50 -3.37 1.44 -33.97
CA SER A 50 -4.03 2.43 -34.82
C SER A 50 -5.41 1.95 -35.29
N ASP A 51 -5.53 0.63 -35.46
CA ASP A 51 -6.75 -0.08 -35.82
C ASP A 51 -6.82 -1.44 -35.13
N SER A 52 -7.52 -2.41 -35.67
CA SER A 52 -7.67 -3.73 -35.08
C SER A 52 -6.39 -4.60 -35.09
N VAL A 53 -5.39 -4.26 -35.91
CA VAL A 53 -4.20 -5.10 -36.10
C VAL A 53 -2.88 -4.33 -36.19
N HIS A 54 -2.89 -3.06 -36.59
CA HIS A 54 -1.68 -2.30 -36.83
C HIS A 54 -1.26 -1.52 -35.59
N LEU A 55 0.01 -1.66 -35.23
CA LEU A 55 0.60 -0.89 -34.15
C LEU A 55 0.80 0.57 -34.56
N ASN A 56 0.38 1.49 -33.71
CA ASN A 56 0.78 2.90 -33.82
C ASN A 56 2.22 3.09 -33.33
N THR A 57 2.76 4.29 -33.40
CA THR A 57 4.16 4.59 -33.01
C THR A 57 4.48 4.12 -31.59
N THR A 58 3.56 4.31 -30.62
CA THR A 58 3.74 3.84 -29.25
C THR A 58 3.76 2.31 -29.17
N GLY A 59 2.86 1.63 -29.88
CA GLY A 59 2.81 0.17 -29.92
C GLY A 59 4.02 -0.44 -30.61
N GLN A 60 4.59 0.21 -31.64
CA GLN A 60 5.84 -0.22 -32.27
C GLN A 60 7.03 -0.15 -31.30
N ALA A 61 7.13 0.93 -30.53
CA ALA A 61 8.16 1.08 -29.50
C ALA A 61 8.01 0.02 -28.39
N GLU A 62 6.79 -0.22 -27.90
CA GLU A 62 6.51 -1.26 -26.90
C GLU A 62 6.81 -2.65 -27.43
N PHE A 63 6.47 -2.96 -28.69
CA PHE A 63 6.80 -4.23 -29.33
C PHE A 63 8.32 -4.45 -29.40
N ALA A 64 9.07 -3.42 -29.76
CA ALA A 64 10.53 -3.50 -29.84
C ALA A 64 11.17 -3.76 -28.47
N LEU A 65 10.70 -3.07 -27.41
CA LEU A 65 11.15 -3.28 -26.04
C LEU A 65 10.82 -4.69 -25.54
N TRP A 66 9.58 -5.13 -25.77
CA TRP A 66 9.12 -6.46 -25.42
C TRP A 66 9.93 -7.54 -26.14
N LEU A 67 10.14 -7.40 -27.45
CA LEU A 67 10.91 -8.36 -28.24
C LEU A 67 12.36 -8.46 -27.77
N ARG A 68 12.99 -7.32 -27.47
CA ARG A 68 14.35 -7.27 -26.90
C ARG A 68 14.42 -8.01 -25.55
N ALA A 69 13.47 -7.77 -24.65
CA ALA A 69 13.42 -8.43 -23.36
C ALA A 69 13.28 -9.95 -23.52
N ARG A 70 12.37 -10.41 -24.41
CA ARG A 70 12.15 -11.83 -24.68
C ARG A 70 13.36 -12.49 -25.37
N ALA A 71 14.04 -11.79 -26.26
CA ALA A 71 15.26 -12.29 -26.89
C ALA A 71 16.39 -12.56 -25.89
N LEU A 72 16.50 -11.74 -24.83
CA LEU A 72 17.44 -11.96 -23.74
C LEU A 72 17.08 -13.20 -22.89
N GLU A 73 15.81 -13.48 -22.72
CA GLU A 73 15.33 -14.64 -21.96
C GLU A 73 15.50 -15.98 -22.73
N LEU A 74 15.54 -15.95 -24.04
CA LEU A 74 15.74 -17.16 -24.87
C LEU A 74 17.05 -17.88 -24.55
N GLY A 75 18.06 -17.18 -24.04
CA GLY A 75 19.31 -17.75 -23.55
C GLY A 75 19.18 -18.61 -22.30
N THR A 76 18.09 -18.49 -21.54
CA THR A 76 17.84 -19.18 -20.27
C THR A 76 16.84 -20.35 -20.39
N GLY A 77 16.30 -20.60 -21.58
CA GLY A 77 15.48 -21.78 -21.87
C GLY A 77 14.01 -21.72 -21.50
N MET A 78 13.54 -20.70 -20.81
CA MET A 78 12.12 -20.54 -20.44
C MET A 78 11.61 -19.14 -20.77
N VAL A 79 10.79 -19.04 -21.80
CA VAL A 79 9.94 -17.86 -22.00
C VAL A 79 8.62 -18.12 -21.28
N SER A 80 8.48 -17.59 -20.08
CA SER A 80 7.18 -17.61 -19.39
C SER A 80 6.20 -16.72 -20.17
N ALA A 81 4.95 -17.17 -20.28
CA ALA A 81 3.88 -16.29 -20.77
C ALA A 81 3.93 -14.97 -19.98
N PRO A 82 3.80 -13.81 -20.64
CA PRO A 82 3.73 -12.55 -19.91
C PRO A 82 2.57 -12.64 -18.95
N LYS A 83 2.85 -12.54 -17.67
CA LYS A 83 1.79 -12.35 -16.67
C LYS A 83 1.17 -11.00 -16.99
N CYS A 84 -0.11 -11.00 -17.28
CA CYS A 84 -0.85 -9.76 -17.45
C CYS A 84 -0.60 -8.87 -16.23
N PHE A 85 -0.11 -7.65 -16.46
CA PHE A 85 -0.14 -6.60 -15.46
C PHE A 85 -1.59 -6.13 -15.34
N VAL A 86 -2.42 -6.99 -14.74
CA VAL A 86 -3.82 -6.64 -14.49
C VAL A 86 -3.83 -5.70 -13.32
N GLN A 87 -4.43 -4.54 -13.48
CA GLN A 87 -4.77 -3.70 -12.34
C GLN A 87 -5.66 -4.50 -11.39
N VAL A 88 -5.51 -4.28 -10.10
CA VAL A 88 -6.50 -4.76 -9.14
C VAL A 88 -7.80 -4.06 -9.49
N GLU A 89 -8.80 -4.84 -9.90
CA GLU A 89 -10.13 -4.30 -10.24
C GLU A 89 -10.81 -3.76 -8.97
N PRO A 90 -11.67 -2.76 -9.11
CA PRO A 90 -12.40 -2.21 -7.97
C PRO A 90 -13.13 -3.31 -7.19
N ASP A 91 -12.98 -3.28 -5.87
CA ASP A 91 -13.64 -4.19 -4.91
C ASP A 91 -13.40 -5.70 -5.12
N VAL A 92 -12.40 -6.08 -5.90
CA VAL A 92 -11.94 -7.47 -6.02
C VAL A 92 -10.85 -7.75 -4.99
N ASP A 93 -11.08 -8.76 -4.16
CA ASP A 93 -10.13 -9.19 -3.12
C ASP A 93 -8.98 -10.01 -3.73
N LEU A 94 -7.80 -9.42 -3.81
CA LEU A 94 -6.59 -10.12 -4.20
C LEU A 94 -6.04 -10.89 -2.98
N GLN A 95 -6.04 -12.22 -3.03
CA GLN A 95 -5.47 -13.06 -1.98
C GLN A 95 -3.98 -13.30 -2.24
N VAL A 96 -3.13 -12.84 -1.35
CA VAL A 96 -1.67 -12.92 -1.47
C VAL A 96 -1.13 -13.89 -0.42
N PRO A 97 -0.63 -15.08 -0.82
CA PRO A 97 0.07 -15.96 0.11
C PRO A 97 1.41 -15.32 0.50
N VAL A 98 1.73 -15.33 1.80
CA VAL A 98 2.96 -14.71 2.33
C VAL A 98 3.87 -15.70 3.06
N LEU A 99 3.39 -16.88 3.42
CA LEU A 99 4.21 -17.91 4.06
C LEU A 99 5.12 -18.62 3.05
N GLY A 100 6.33 -18.96 3.47
CA GLY A 100 7.32 -19.64 2.62
C GLY A 100 7.97 -18.78 1.54
N ILE A 101 7.69 -17.49 1.50
CA ILE A 101 8.24 -16.54 0.52
C ILE A 101 9.42 -15.80 1.16
N SER A 102 10.56 -15.74 0.45
CA SER A 102 11.70 -14.86 0.80
C SER A 102 12.16 -14.96 2.26
N GLY A 103 12.15 -16.16 2.85
CA GLY A 103 12.56 -16.39 4.24
C GLY A 103 11.47 -16.23 5.29
N VAL A 104 10.22 -15.99 4.91
CA VAL A 104 9.07 -16.07 5.82
C VAL A 104 8.81 -17.55 6.14
N PRO A 105 8.75 -17.97 7.42
CA PRO A 105 8.47 -19.35 7.78
C PRO A 105 7.09 -19.82 7.29
N LEU A 106 6.94 -21.13 7.16
CA LEU A 106 5.64 -21.75 6.82
C LEU A 106 4.66 -21.75 8.01
N THR A 107 5.15 -21.58 9.24
CA THR A 107 4.36 -21.64 10.48
C THR A 107 4.85 -20.62 11.50
N GLY A 108 4.01 -20.30 12.49
CA GLY A 108 4.38 -19.41 13.60
C GLY A 108 4.36 -17.92 13.25
N VAL A 109 3.94 -17.54 12.05
CA VAL A 109 3.80 -16.15 11.62
C VAL A 109 2.42 -15.64 12.02
N THR A 110 2.39 -14.52 12.73
CA THR A 110 1.14 -13.85 13.16
C THR A 110 0.83 -12.61 12.32
N ALA A 111 1.86 -11.94 11.83
CA ALA A 111 1.74 -10.78 10.95
C ALA A 111 2.99 -10.62 10.07
N VAL A 112 2.83 -9.82 9.02
CA VAL A 112 3.93 -9.42 8.13
C VAL A 112 4.05 -7.90 8.08
N SER A 113 5.30 -7.43 7.92
CA SER A 113 5.60 -6.03 7.61
C SER A 113 5.81 -5.91 6.11
N LEU A 114 5.01 -5.08 5.47
CA LEU A 114 4.96 -4.87 4.04
C LEU A 114 5.27 -3.42 3.69
N ASN A 115 5.86 -3.21 2.53
CA ASN A 115 5.77 -1.95 1.79
C ASN A 115 4.75 -2.15 0.67
N LEU A 116 3.66 -1.42 0.73
CA LEU A 116 2.56 -1.48 -0.24
C LEU A 116 2.60 -0.23 -1.09
N THR A 117 2.75 -0.39 -2.40
CA THR A 117 2.78 0.74 -3.35
C THR A 117 1.61 0.64 -4.32
N ALA A 118 0.77 1.66 -4.36
CA ALA A 118 -0.21 1.87 -5.41
C ALA A 118 0.46 2.57 -6.60
N VAL A 119 0.25 2.10 -7.82
CA VAL A 119 0.91 2.61 -9.03
C VAL A 119 -0.11 2.87 -10.12
N GLY A 120 -0.18 4.11 -10.59
CA GLY A 120 -1.02 4.53 -11.71
C GLY A 120 -2.52 4.25 -11.52
N PRO A 121 -3.13 4.65 -10.39
CA PRO A 121 -4.56 4.48 -10.18
C PRO A 121 -5.37 5.27 -11.20
N THR A 122 -6.54 4.74 -11.56
CA THR A 122 -7.41 5.32 -12.60
C THR A 122 -8.18 6.55 -12.13
N ALA A 123 -8.34 6.71 -10.80
CA ALA A 123 -9.03 7.81 -10.15
C ALA A 123 -8.50 8.03 -8.72
N GLU A 124 -9.02 9.00 -7.99
CA GLU A 124 -8.84 9.11 -6.54
C GLU A 124 -9.44 7.89 -5.85
N GLY A 125 -8.70 7.34 -4.88
CA GLY A 125 -9.13 6.14 -4.18
C GLY A 125 -8.14 5.69 -3.11
N TYR A 126 -8.28 4.43 -2.72
CA TYR A 126 -7.47 3.84 -1.67
C TYR A 126 -7.28 2.32 -1.85
N VAL A 127 -6.28 1.78 -1.18
CA VAL A 127 -6.06 0.33 -1.00
C VAL A 127 -6.21 -0.02 0.46
N THR A 128 -6.88 -1.15 0.71
CA THR A 128 -7.03 -1.77 2.03
C THR A 128 -6.33 -3.12 2.06
N VAL A 129 -5.64 -3.43 3.19
CA VAL A 129 -5.00 -4.73 3.46
C VAL A 129 -5.56 -5.30 4.75
N TRP A 130 -5.92 -6.59 4.75
CA TRP A 130 -6.45 -7.28 5.93
C TRP A 130 -6.16 -8.79 5.85
N PRO A 131 -6.28 -9.56 6.97
CA PRO A 131 -6.16 -11.02 6.92
C PRO A 131 -7.31 -11.61 6.10
N CYS A 132 -7.02 -12.47 5.13
CA CYS A 132 -8.07 -13.16 4.37
C CYS A 132 -8.95 -14.00 5.31
N GLY A 133 -10.20 -14.21 4.93
CA GLY A 133 -11.16 -14.94 5.78
C GLY A 133 -11.86 -14.09 6.84
N SER A 134 -11.40 -12.87 7.11
CA SER A 134 -12.16 -11.87 7.87
C SER A 134 -12.91 -10.91 6.94
N THR A 135 -13.92 -10.22 7.48
CA THR A 135 -14.63 -9.19 6.74
C THR A 135 -13.67 -8.04 6.38
N LYS A 136 -13.74 -7.56 5.13
CA LYS A 136 -13.00 -6.37 4.69
C LYS A 136 -13.30 -5.19 5.60
N PRO A 137 -12.30 -4.57 6.24
CA PRO A 137 -12.53 -3.43 7.13
C PRO A 137 -12.82 -2.16 6.33
N GLY A 138 -13.52 -1.22 6.95
CA GLY A 138 -13.78 0.11 6.39
C GLY A 138 -12.61 1.09 6.53
N THR A 139 -11.37 0.60 6.46
CA THR A 139 -10.12 1.34 6.66
C THR A 139 -9.36 1.45 5.35
N SER A 140 -8.36 2.33 5.29
CA SER A 140 -7.42 2.42 4.16
C SER A 140 -5.98 2.33 4.65
N ASN A 141 -5.11 1.71 3.85
CA ASN A 141 -3.66 1.68 4.10
C ASN A 141 -2.89 2.63 3.18
N VAL A 142 -3.36 2.82 1.96
CA VAL A 142 -2.79 3.78 1.00
C VAL A 142 -3.93 4.60 0.42
N ASN A 143 -3.78 5.92 0.38
CA ASN A 143 -4.69 6.84 -0.30
C ASN A 143 -3.94 7.54 -1.42
N PHE A 144 -4.60 7.77 -2.55
CA PHE A 144 -3.97 8.31 -3.74
C PHE A 144 -4.95 9.09 -4.61
N VAL A 145 -4.40 9.90 -5.49
CA VAL A 145 -5.12 10.51 -6.61
C VAL A 145 -4.72 9.81 -7.92
N LYS A 146 -5.46 10.09 -8.99
CA LYS A 146 -5.22 9.52 -10.31
C LYS A 146 -3.74 9.65 -10.74
N ASP A 147 -3.22 8.61 -11.39
CA ASP A 147 -1.86 8.51 -11.97
C ASP A 147 -0.70 8.62 -10.96
N GLN A 148 -0.98 8.62 -9.66
CA GLN A 148 0.02 8.76 -8.61
C GLN A 148 0.76 7.43 -8.35
N VAL A 149 1.99 7.52 -7.84
CA VAL A 149 2.73 6.39 -7.26
C VAL A 149 2.90 6.67 -5.76
N VAL A 150 2.26 5.87 -4.91
CA VAL A 150 2.24 6.11 -3.46
C VAL A 150 2.57 4.84 -2.69
N PRO A 151 3.71 4.80 -1.99
CA PRO A 151 4.02 3.73 -1.05
C PRO A 151 3.48 4.04 0.35
N ASN A 152 3.22 2.99 1.12
CA ASN A 152 3.07 3.08 2.58
C ASN A 152 3.53 1.78 3.24
N ALA A 153 4.06 1.86 4.45
CA ALA A 153 4.33 0.69 5.27
C ALA A 153 3.00 0.15 5.84
N VAL A 154 2.88 -1.18 5.89
CA VAL A 154 1.69 -1.85 6.43
C VAL A 154 2.12 -3.01 7.30
N ILE A 155 1.61 -3.07 8.54
CA ILE A 155 1.65 -4.29 9.34
C ILE A 155 0.30 -4.98 9.17
N ALA A 156 0.30 -6.17 8.57
CA ALA A 156 -0.91 -6.93 8.28
C ALA A 156 -0.91 -8.27 9.02
N PRO A 157 -1.97 -8.58 9.79
CA PRO A 157 -2.16 -9.92 10.31
C PRO A 157 -2.26 -10.93 9.16
N VAL A 158 -1.78 -12.15 9.39
CA VAL A 158 -1.88 -13.25 8.43
C VAL A 158 -3.03 -14.16 8.85
N ASP A 159 -3.83 -14.61 7.90
CA ASP A 159 -4.91 -15.53 8.19
C ASP A 159 -4.40 -16.95 8.51
N SER A 160 -5.27 -17.85 8.93
CA SER A 160 -4.91 -19.24 9.26
C SER A 160 -4.39 -20.05 8.06
N THR A 161 -4.56 -19.55 6.84
CA THR A 161 -4.06 -20.17 5.59
C THR A 161 -2.78 -19.52 5.08
N GLY A 162 -2.25 -18.52 5.79
CA GLY A 162 -1.01 -17.85 5.43
C GLY A 162 -1.16 -16.75 4.39
N LYS A 163 -2.31 -16.09 4.35
CA LYS A 163 -2.61 -15.07 3.34
C LYS A 163 -2.95 -13.72 3.94
N VAL A 164 -2.68 -12.68 3.18
CA VAL A 164 -3.25 -11.34 3.32
C VAL A 164 -4.12 -11.03 2.12
N CYS A 165 -5.23 -10.32 2.35
CA CYS A 165 -6.11 -9.85 1.31
C CYS A 165 -5.85 -8.37 1.04
N ILE A 166 -5.91 -7.98 -0.24
CA ILE A 166 -5.68 -6.61 -0.72
C ILE A 166 -6.81 -6.26 -1.68
N ALA A 167 -7.46 -5.13 -1.46
CA ALA A 167 -8.45 -4.59 -2.40
C ALA A 167 -8.23 -3.11 -2.64
N SER A 168 -8.56 -2.66 -3.83
CA SER A 168 -8.54 -1.26 -4.22
C SER A 168 -9.95 -0.76 -4.50
N SER A 169 -10.23 0.49 -4.14
CA SER A 169 -11.52 1.14 -4.46
C SER A 169 -11.64 1.54 -5.93
N VAL A 170 -10.53 1.59 -6.67
CA VAL A 170 -10.48 1.90 -8.11
C VAL A 170 -9.39 1.05 -8.77
N GLY A 171 -9.43 0.94 -10.09
CA GLY A 171 -8.38 0.23 -10.83
C GLY A 171 -6.99 0.81 -10.55
N THR A 172 -6.06 -0.01 -10.06
CA THR A 172 -4.66 0.38 -9.81
C THR A 172 -3.74 -0.84 -9.88
N HIS A 173 -2.47 -0.61 -10.21
CA HIS A 173 -1.45 -1.63 -9.97
C HIS A 173 -1.01 -1.56 -8.52
N VAL A 174 -0.72 -2.72 -7.94
CA VAL A 174 -0.23 -2.84 -6.57
C VAL A 174 1.09 -3.59 -6.58
N VAL A 175 2.11 -3.01 -5.94
CA VAL A 175 3.40 -3.66 -5.68
C VAL A 175 3.49 -3.88 -4.18
N VAL A 176 3.88 -5.10 -3.77
CA VAL A 176 3.98 -5.47 -2.36
C VAL A 176 5.35 -6.09 -2.12
N ASP A 177 6.16 -5.44 -1.31
CA ASP A 177 7.45 -5.93 -0.85
C ASP A 177 7.31 -6.37 0.62
N ILE A 178 7.89 -7.51 0.98
CA ILE A 178 7.89 -7.98 2.36
C ILE A 178 9.22 -7.59 3.03
N ASN A 179 9.14 -6.87 4.15
CA ASN A 179 10.30 -6.36 4.89
C ASN A 179 10.63 -7.23 6.10
N GLY A 180 9.68 -8.02 6.57
CA GLY A 180 9.83 -8.86 7.75
C GLY A 180 8.52 -9.51 8.18
N TRP A 181 8.60 -10.29 9.24
CA TRP A 181 7.45 -10.97 9.81
C TRP A 181 7.49 -10.96 11.34
N PHE A 182 6.34 -11.16 11.95
CA PHE A 182 6.16 -11.23 13.39
C PHE A 182 5.67 -12.63 13.77
N GLY A 183 6.29 -13.20 14.79
CA GLY A 183 5.85 -14.45 15.42
C GLY A 183 5.13 -14.18 16.75
N SER A 184 4.60 -15.22 17.38
CA SER A 184 3.87 -15.14 18.64
C SER A 184 4.71 -14.56 19.81
N THR A 185 6.04 -14.63 19.71
CA THR A 185 6.97 -14.09 20.74
C THR A 185 7.44 -12.67 20.44
N SER A 186 7.02 -12.06 19.34
CA SER A 186 7.45 -10.72 18.94
C SER A 186 6.91 -9.59 19.83
N GLY A 187 5.92 -9.89 20.67
CA GLY A 187 5.19 -8.91 21.47
C GLY A 187 4.19 -8.06 20.69
N LEU A 188 4.13 -8.18 19.38
CA LEU A 188 3.10 -7.57 18.55
C LEU A 188 1.82 -8.41 18.61
N ASN A 189 0.74 -7.76 18.99
CA ASN A 189 -0.63 -8.27 18.88
C ASN A 189 -1.26 -7.61 17.65
N ALA A 190 -1.13 -8.27 16.51
CA ALA A 190 -1.70 -7.78 15.26
C ALA A 190 -3.23 -7.95 15.27
N VAL A 191 -3.95 -6.95 14.77
CA VAL A 191 -5.41 -6.95 14.67
C VAL A 191 -5.84 -6.64 13.25
N THR A 192 -6.98 -7.16 12.85
CA THR A 192 -7.65 -6.68 11.63
C THR A 192 -7.83 -5.17 11.76
N PRO A 193 -7.48 -4.37 10.75
CA PRO A 193 -7.51 -2.91 10.85
C PRO A 193 -8.86 -2.40 11.37
N LEU A 194 -8.81 -1.62 12.45
CA LEU A 194 -9.98 -1.09 13.13
C LEU A 194 -9.86 0.42 13.28
N ARG A 195 -10.92 1.18 12.93
CA ARG A 195 -11.00 2.62 13.10
C ARG A 195 -10.97 3.01 14.55
N VAL A 196 -9.92 3.75 14.97
CA VAL A 196 -9.80 4.32 16.32
C VAL A 196 -10.57 5.63 16.41
N PHE A 197 -10.36 6.52 15.44
CA PHE A 197 -11.07 7.78 15.36
C PHE A 197 -11.14 8.35 13.93
N ASP A 198 -12.11 9.24 13.72
CA ASP A 198 -12.29 9.98 12.48
C ASP A 198 -12.92 11.35 12.80
N THR A 199 -12.17 12.43 12.62
CA THR A 199 -12.64 13.78 12.94
C THR A 199 -13.69 14.32 11.96
N ARG A 200 -13.91 13.63 10.82
CA ARG A 200 -14.97 14.00 9.87
C ARG A 200 -16.36 13.56 10.35
N SER A 201 -16.41 12.54 11.18
CA SER A 201 -17.67 11.90 11.62
C SER A 201 -17.83 11.78 13.13
N GLY A 202 -16.79 12.09 13.93
CA GLY A 202 -16.83 11.97 15.39
C GLY A 202 -16.65 10.54 15.91
N VAL A 203 -16.31 9.57 15.05
CA VAL A 203 -15.96 8.22 15.48
C VAL A 203 -14.82 8.29 16.49
N GLY A 204 -14.89 7.49 17.56
CA GLY A 204 -13.92 7.52 18.65
C GLY A 204 -14.18 8.62 19.69
N GLY A 205 -15.31 9.31 19.63
CA GLY A 205 -15.67 10.37 20.56
C GLY A 205 -14.90 11.69 20.37
N VAL A 206 -14.22 11.85 19.22
CA VAL A 206 -13.49 13.07 18.88
C VAL A 206 -14.41 14.16 18.31
N PRO A 207 -14.04 15.44 18.41
CA PRO A 207 -14.80 16.51 17.78
C PRO A 207 -14.90 16.36 16.25
N VAL A 208 -16.06 16.69 15.67
CA VAL A 208 -16.21 16.78 14.21
C VAL A 208 -15.67 18.14 13.75
N ALA A 209 -14.35 18.21 13.61
CA ALA A 209 -13.65 19.41 13.19
C ALA A 209 -12.23 19.07 12.72
N LYS A 210 -11.69 19.89 11.82
CA LYS A 210 -10.26 19.83 11.47
C LYS A 210 -9.39 20.12 12.69
N VAL A 211 -8.31 19.37 12.80
CA VAL A 211 -7.29 19.55 13.84
C VAL A 211 -6.24 20.56 13.33
N GLY A 212 -5.71 21.37 14.25
CA GLY A 212 -4.60 22.28 14.00
C GLY A 212 -4.99 23.68 13.58
N ALA A 213 -3.98 24.49 13.32
CA ALA A 213 -4.09 25.87 12.86
C ALA A 213 -2.96 26.20 11.88
N LEU A 214 -3.22 27.13 10.93
CA LEU A 214 -2.26 27.49 9.87
C LEU A 214 -1.00 28.16 10.41
N ASP A 215 -1.09 28.80 11.57
CA ASP A 215 0.02 29.42 12.30
C ASP A 215 0.74 28.50 13.29
N GLY A 216 0.25 27.25 13.41
CA GLY A 216 0.79 26.26 14.34
C GLY A 216 0.36 26.45 15.79
N ALA A 217 -0.56 27.37 16.11
CA ALA A 217 -1.06 27.59 17.47
C ALA A 217 -2.18 26.62 17.88
N GLY A 218 -2.50 25.63 17.02
CA GLY A 218 -3.53 24.64 17.29
C GLY A 218 -3.20 23.73 18.46
N THR A 219 -4.22 23.39 19.24
CA THR A 219 -4.12 22.38 20.32
C THR A 219 -4.02 20.97 19.75
N PRO A 220 -3.15 20.10 20.26
CA PRO A 220 -3.15 18.69 19.87
C PRO A 220 -4.48 17.99 20.19
N LEU A 221 -4.92 17.10 19.32
CA LEU A 221 -6.02 16.20 19.56
C LEU A 221 -5.51 15.05 20.44
N GLU A 222 -6.02 14.90 21.65
CA GLU A 222 -5.75 13.77 22.53
C GLU A 222 -6.79 12.67 22.31
N VAL A 223 -6.33 11.43 22.10
CA VAL A 223 -7.20 10.28 21.82
C VAL A 223 -6.82 9.09 22.73
N SER A 224 -7.80 8.50 23.40
CA SER A 224 -7.64 7.20 24.06
C SER A 224 -7.68 6.09 22.98
N VAL A 225 -6.51 5.56 22.64
CA VAL A 225 -6.39 4.52 21.61
C VAL A 225 -6.70 3.11 22.16
N LEU A 226 -6.64 2.93 23.48
CA LEU A 226 -6.75 1.62 24.13
C LEU A 226 -8.17 1.07 24.12
N SER A 227 -9.19 1.94 24.18
CA SER A 227 -10.60 1.54 24.15
C SER A 227 -10.97 0.81 22.86
N ALA A 228 -10.40 1.22 21.73
CA ALA A 228 -10.64 0.59 20.43
C ALA A 228 -10.12 -0.85 20.36
N ILE A 229 -9.08 -1.18 21.12
CA ILE A 229 -8.45 -2.51 21.15
C ILE A 229 -8.78 -3.30 22.42
N GLY A 230 -9.68 -2.80 23.27
CA GLY A 230 -10.10 -3.48 24.50
C GLY A 230 -8.99 -3.66 25.53
N GLN A 231 -8.00 -2.75 25.57
CA GLN A 231 -6.84 -2.82 26.46
C GLN A 231 -6.90 -1.73 27.54
N SER A 232 -6.16 -1.96 28.63
CA SER A 232 -6.01 -1.01 29.75
C SER A 232 -4.67 -0.30 29.72
N ALA A 233 -4.60 0.86 30.37
CA ALA A 233 -3.36 1.58 30.58
C ALA A 233 -2.32 0.70 31.30
N GLY A 234 -1.07 0.75 30.85
CA GLY A 234 0.02 -0.08 31.37
C GLY A 234 0.17 -1.45 30.70
N ALA A 235 -0.88 -2.01 30.09
CA ALA A 235 -0.78 -3.26 29.33
C ALA A 235 -0.12 -3.08 27.94
N VAL A 236 -0.19 -1.88 27.40
CA VAL A 236 0.29 -1.52 26.05
C VAL A 236 1.43 -0.52 26.14
N SER A 237 2.53 -0.80 25.47
CA SER A 237 3.68 0.11 25.37
C SER A 237 3.62 1.01 24.13
N ALA A 238 3.09 0.49 23.03
CA ALA A 238 2.94 1.22 21.78
C ALA A 238 1.80 0.66 20.93
N VAL A 239 1.29 1.47 20.03
CA VAL A 239 0.32 1.07 19.01
C VAL A 239 0.88 1.27 17.60
N SER A 240 0.52 0.36 16.71
CA SER A 240 0.76 0.49 15.27
C SER A 240 -0.50 1.04 14.63
N LEU A 241 -0.40 2.23 14.07
CA LEU A 241 -1.51 2.96 13.45
C LEU A 241 -1.23 3.21 11.99
N ASN A 242 -2.27 3.24 11.18
CA ASN A 242 -2.27 3.99 9.93
C ASN A 242 -2.99 5.32 10.19
N VAL A 243 -2.26 6.41 10.09
CA VAL A 243 -2.80 7.77 10.29
C VAL A 243 -2.94 8.44 8.94
N THR A 244 -4.12 8.99 8.65
CA THR A 244 -4.40 9.71 7.41
C THR A 244 -4.75 11.16 7.73
N ALA A 245 -4.04 12.11 7.12
CA ALA A 245 -4.41 13.51 7.07
C ALA A 245 -5.18 13.75 5.76
N THR A 246 -6.41 14.25 5.83
CA THR A 246 -7.25 14.51 4.65
C THR A 246 -7.92 15.88 4.74
N GLY A 247 -8.46 16.36 3.60
CA GLY A 247 -9.05 17.72 3.57
C GLY A 247 -8.07 18.80 4.03
N THR A 248 -6.80 18.62 3.74
CA THR A 248 -5.68 19.39 4.28
C THR A 248 -5.68 20.84 3.82
N SER A 249 -5.28 21.75 4.71
CA SER A 249 -4.96 23.15 4.43
C SER A 249 -3.61 23.47 5.04
N ALA A 250 -2.70 24.01 4.25
CA ALA A 250 -1.32 24.27 4.66
C ALA A 250 -0.87 25.68 4.25
N SER A 251 0.13 26.20 4.97
CA SER A 251 0.85 27.38 4.55
C SER A 251 1.67 27.12 3.26
N ARG A 252 2.27 28.16 2.70
CA ARG A 252 3.20 28.01 1.55
C ARG A 252 4.39 27.08 1.82
N PHE A 253 4.68 26.79 3.08
CA PHE A 253 5.76 25.91 3.50
C PHE A 253 5.30 24.46 3.77
N GLY A 254 4.04 24.15 3.50
CA GLY A 254 3.43 22.86 3.80
C GLY A 254 2.83 22.81 5.21
N GLY A 255 2.32 21.64 5.55
CA GLY A 255 1.82 21.28 6.86
C GLY A 255 2.35 19.91 7.27
N TYR A 256 2.18 19.55 8.56
CA TYR A 256 2.59 18.23 9.04
C TYR A 256 1.76 17.78 10.24
N VAL A 257 1.76 16.47 10.46
CA VAL A 257 1.20 15.82 11.66
C VAL A 257 2.32 15.20 12.46
N THR A 258 2.26 15.36 13.78
CA THR A 258 3.08 14.63 14.74
C THR A 258 2.18 13.80 15.64
N ALA A 259 2.34 12.46 15.63
CA ALA A 259 1.74 11.55 16.59
C ALA A 259 2.75 11.21 17.67
N TYR A 260 2.38 11.33 18.94
CA TYR A 260 3.30 11.14 20.08
C TYR A 260 2.53 10.77 21.35
N PRO A 261 3.16 10.10 22.33
CA PRO A 261 2.53 9.89 23.63
C PRO A 261 2.20 11.24 24.27
N CYS A 262 0.97 11.45 24.75
CA CYS A 262 0.56 12.75 25.28
C CYS A 262 1.51 13.22 26.37
N GLY A 263 1.93 14.49 26.29
CA GLY A 263 2.95 15.11 27.11
C GLY A 263 3.73 16.16 26.28
N THR A 264 5.04 16.19 26.45
CA THR A 264 5.90 17.10 25.68
C THR A 264 5.95 16.71 24.21
N ARG A 265 5.55 17.61 23.31
CA ARG A 265 5.58 17.39 21.87
C ARG A 265 7.03 17.31 21.36
N PRO A 266 7.41 16.22 20.67
CA PRO A 266 8.73 16.10 20.06
C PRO A 266 8.86 17.00 18.81
N ASN A 267 10.10 17.35 18.45
CA ASN A 267 10.40 18.02 17.19
C ASN A 267 10.54 17.01 16.05
N ALA A 268 9.43 16.41 15.66
CA ALA A 268 9.35 15.39 14.62
C ALA A 268 8.05 15.53 13.82
N SER A 269 8.01 14.93 12.63
CA SER A 269 6.77 14.79 11.86
C SER A 269 6.62 13.34 11.38
N ASN A 270 5.38 12.86 11.37
CA ASN A 270 5.02 11.55 10.83
C ASN A 270 4.40 11.66 9.44
N ILE A 271 3.66 12.74 9.17
CA ILE A 271 3.04 13.02 7.87
C ILE A 271 3.40 14.45 7.49
N ASN A 272 3.74 14.66 6.22
CA ASN A 272 3.89 16.00 5.66
C ASN A 272 2.91 16.15 4.49
N PHE A 273 2.29 17.30 4.34
CA PHE A 273 1.27 17.54 3.33
C PHE A 273 1.30 18.97 2.79
N VAL A 274 0.72 19.16 1.62
CA VAL A 274 0.28 20.45 1.10
C VAL A 274 -1.24 20.53 1.12
N SER A 275 -1.82 21.67 0.77
CA SER A 275 -3.28 21.84 0.75
C SER A 275 -3.94 20.86 -0.24
N ASN A 276 -5.15 20.42 0.10
CA ASN A 276 -5.99 19.53 -0.71
C ASN A 276 -5.41 18.13 -0.97
N GLN A 277 -4.70 17.59 0.01
CA GLN A 277 -4.18 16.22 -0.06
C GLN A 277 -4.90 15.27 0.92
N SER A 278 -4.85 13.98 0.59
CA SER A 278 -5.09 12.87 1.51
C SER A 278 -3.81 12.05 1.59
N VAL A 279 -3.13 12.10 2.73
CA VAL A 279 -1.82 11.49 2.92
C VAL A 279 -1.88 10.52 4.10
N PRO A 280 -1.78 9.20 3.86
CA PRO A 280 -1.63 8.20 4.91
C PRO A 280 -0.17 7.99 5.26
N ASN A 281 0.08 7.56 6.49
CA ASN A 281 1.37 6.98 6.89
C ASN A 281 1.19 5.97 8.02
N ALA A 282 1.97 4.90 7.98
CA ALA A 282 2.09 3.97 9.10
C ALA A 282 2.96 4.58 10.20
N VAL A 283 2.47 4.54 11.42
CA VAL A 283 3.15 5.10 12.59
C VAL A 283 3.12 4.09 13.73
N ILE A 284 4.28 3.74 14.27
CA ILE A 284 4.34 3.08 15.57
C ILE A 284 4.59 4.18 16.60
N VAL A 285 3.67 4.33 17.55
CA VAL A 285 3.72 5.40 18.54
C VAL A 285 3.55 4.84 19.95
N PRO A 286 4.41 5.25 20.94
CA PRO A 286 4.18 4.92 22.34
C PRO A 286 2.83 5.45 22.80
N VAL A 287 2.23 4.80 23.79
CA VAL A 287 1.09 5.36 24.52
C VAL A 287 1.55 6.05 25.79
N SER A 288 0.83 7.09 26.22
CA SER A 288 1.11 7.76 27.49
C SER A 288 0.77 6.83 28.68
N ALA A 289 1.15 7.21 29.88
CA ALA A 289 0.80 6.47 31.09
C ALA A 289 -0.71 6.33 31.29
N THR A 290 -1.53 7.23 30.71
CA THR A 290 -2.99 7.18 30.70
C THR A 290 -3.57 6.44 29.50
N GLY A 291 -2.72 5.89 28.61
CA GLY A 291 -3.17 5.15 27.43
C GLY A 291 -3.60 6.04 26.26
N THR A 292 -3.10 7.27 26.19
CA THR A 292 -3.47 8.24 25.15
C THR A 292 -2.34 8.51 24.18
N VAL A 293 -2.72 8.88 22.96
CA VAL A 293 -1.83 9.41 21.90
C VAL A 293 -2.34 10.79 21.51
N CYS A 294 -1.41 11.73 21.39
CA CYS A 294 -1.66 13.08 20.96
C CYS A 294 -1.28 13.27 19.48
N PHE A 295 -2.14 13.96 18.74
CA PHE A 295 -1.95 14.31 17.33
C PHE A 295 -1.90 15.84 17.20
N TYR A 296 -0.72 16.37 16.93
CA TYR A 296 -0.54 17.78 16.62
C TYR A 296 -0.50 17.98 15.11
N VAL A 297 -1.17 19.04 14.63
CA VAL A 297 -1.17 19.42 13.22
C VAL A 297 -0.67 20.85 13.10
N TYR A 298 0.42 21.05 12.35
CA TYR A 298 0.78 22.35 11.80
C TYR A 298 0.09 22.49 10.45
N GLY A 299 -0.72 23.52 10.26
CA GLY A 299 -1.74 23.57 9.22
C GLY A 299 -3.07 23.09 9.77
N GLN A 300 -3.98 22.65 8.92
CA GLN A 300 -5.25 22.07 9.28
C GLN A 300 -5.53 20.79 8.50
N ALA A 301 -6.06 19.76 9.13
CA ALA A 301 -6.47 18.52 8.48
C ALA A 301 -7.61 17.86 9.26
N ASP A 302 -8.46 17.14 8.55
CA ASP A 302 -9.20 16.07 9.15
C ASP A 302 -8.24 14.90 9.38
N LEU A 303 -8.33 14.27 10.54
CA LEU A 303 -7.49 13.15 10.92
C LEU A 303 -8.33 11.88 11.06
N ILE A 304 -7.74 10.81 10.55
CA ILE A 304 -8.27 9.45 10.66
C ILE A 304 -7.14 8.58 11.19
N ALA A 305 -7.43 7.70 12.14
CA ALA A 305 -6.47 6.69 12.55
C ALA A 305 -7.13 5.31 12.66
N ASP A 306 -6.46 4.35 12.07
CA ASP A 306 -6.82 2.93 12.10
C ASP A 306 -5.70 2.16 12.81
N VAL A 307 -6.03 1.32 13.80
CA VAL A 307 -5.07 0.47 14.49
C VAL A 307 -4.90 -0.84 13.74
N ASN A 308 -3.64 -1.24 13.52
CA ASN A 308 -3.26 -2.50 12.87
C ASN A 308 -2.68 -3.51 13.87
N GLY A 309 -2.30 -3.05 15.06
CA GLY A 309 -1.73 -3.87 16.12
C GLY A 309 -1.23 -3.04 17.29
N TRP A 310 -0.80 -3.71 18.33
CA TRP A 310 -0.26 -3.08 19.51
C TRP A 310 0.85 -3.94 20.14
N PHE A 311 1.76 -3.32 20.86
CA PHE A 311 2.84 -3.97 21.55
C PHE A 311 2.55 -4.02 23.06
N ALA A 312 2.65 -5.23 23.63
CA ALA A 312 2.47 -5.41 25.06
C ALA A 312 3.58 -4.71 25.86
N GLY A 313 3.26 -4.25 27.05
CA GLY A 313 4.24 -3.80 28.01
C GLY A 313 5.22 -4.93 28.36
N GLY A 314 6.52 -4.63 28.39
CA GLY A 314 7.55 -5.64 28.63
C GLY A 314 7.84 -6.58 27.45
N SER A 315 7.26 -6.32 26.25
CA SER A 315 7.64 -7.01 25.01
C SER A 315 9.05 -6.64 24.56
N GLY A 316 9.58 -7.36 23.57
CA GLY A 316 10.90 -7.03 23.00
C GLY A 316 10.97 -5.69 22.23
N PHE A 317 9.83 -5.01 22.05
CA PHE A 317 9.78 -3.68 21.44
C PHE A 317 9.88 -2.58 22.51
N ASN A 318 10.97 -1.81 22.48
CA ASN A 318 11.19 -0.66 23.35
C ASN A 318 10.83 0.62 22.61
N SER A 319 9.65 1.14 22.87
CA SER A 319 9.15 2.34 22.22
C SER A 319 9.81 3.61 22.75
N LEU A 320 10.10 4.56 21.85
CA LEU A 320 10.63 5.88 22.19
C LEU A 320 9.70 6.97 21.62
N ALA A 321 9.62 8.10 22.32
CA ALA A 321 9.07 9.29 21.71
C ALA A 321 9.89 9.66 20.45
N PRO A 322 9.26 10.09 19.35
CA PRO A 322 9.99 10.41 18.12
C PRO A 322 11.16 11.35 18.39
N THR A 323 12.37 10.92 18.05
CA THR A 323 13.59 11.68 18.26
C THR A 323 14.34 11.80 16.94
N ARG A 324 14.75 13.04 16.60
CA ARG A 324 15.53 13.27 15.39
C ARG A 324 16.95 12.74 15.56
N VAL A 325 17.35 11.81 14.69
CA VAL A 325 18.68 11.22 14.66
C VAL A 325 19.64 12.12 13.88
N PHE A 326 19.19 12.63 12.71
CA PHE A 326 19.97 13.54 11.89
C PHE A 326 19.08 14.47 11.06
N ASP A 327 19.65 15.58 10.58
CA ASP A 327 19.00 16.51 9.67
C ASP A 327 20.04 17.17 8.76
N THR A 328 20.02 16.82 7.48
CA THR A 328 20.98 17.33 6.48
C THR A 328 20.84 18.84 6.22
N ARG A 329 19.70 19.47 6.55
CA ARG A 329 19.49 20.90 6.41
C ARG A 329 20.27 21.72 7.43
N SER A 330 20.63 21.12 8.56
CA SER A 330 21.29 21.78 9.69
C SER A 330 22.61 21.12 10.09
N GLY A 331 23.00 20.00 9.45
CA GLY A 331 24.17 19.22 9.87
C GLY A 331 23.99 18.52 11.23
N SER A 332 22.78 18.51 11.79
CA SER A 332 22.48 17.82 13.04
C SER A 332 22.73 16.30 12.89
N GLY A 333 23.32 15.67 13.91
CA GLY A 333 23.68 14.26 13.88
C GLY A 333 25.01 13.94 13.17
N GLY A 334 25.84 14.95 12.87
CA GLY A 334 27.16 14.76 12.25
C GLY A 334 27.11 14.39 10.76
N VAL A 335 26.01 14.63 10.09
CA VAL A 335 25.86 14.45 8.63
C VAL A 335 26.07 15.78 7.91
N PRO A 336 26.64 15.78 6.67
CA PRO A 336 26.89 17.01 5.92
C PRO A 336 25.59 17.72 5.48
#